data_54a26388b3b10b9f638b9a03e3d1b270
#
_entry.id   54a26388b3b10b9f638b9a03e3d1b270
#
_cell.length_a   1.000
_cell.length_b   1.000
_cell.length_c   1.000
_cell.angle_alpha   90.00
_cell.angle_beta   90.00
_cell.angle_gamma   90.00
#
_symmetry.space_group_name_H-M   'P 1'
#
loop_
_entity.id
_entity.type
_entity.pdbx_description
1 polymer ?
#
loop_
_entity_poly.entity_id
_entity_poly.type
_entity_poly.pdbx_seq_one_letter_code
_entity_poly.pdbx_strand_id
1 'polypeptide(L)'
;MSAQNGKYQYWDMVVVVATIVVAVVADTVVGHFPIDIFSFPLNIIIVVLWLALLVELYRRRANSSIAQYMLSLRATWLSLGLMAAVGIMLGTQLKPATTSWVVVGSILFILSHLWMVILRGCRNKQGIRLRFILTHFGLWLALAAGFWGAADREELRMVVDSGKPTDMTIDELGQPAILDYAL
;
A
#
# COMPACT_ATOMS: atom_id res chain seq x y z
N MET A 1 13.63 29.55 8.68
CA MET A 1 13.37 28.26 7.99
C MET A 1 14.55 27.27 8.00
N SER A 2 15.76 27.61 8.43
CA SER A 2 16.93 26.72 8.32
C SER A 2 17.15 25.72 9.45
N ALA A 3 16.69 25.97 10.66
CA ALA A 3 16.95 25.09 11.82
C ALA A 3 16.14 23.77 11.85
N GLN A 4 15.00 23.72 11.18
CA GLN A 4 14.19 22.50 11.11
C GLN A 4 14.72 21.46 10.09
N ASN A 5 15.53 21.89 9.12
CA ASN A 5 16.08 21.00 8.11
C ASN A 5 17.14 20.03 8.66
N GLY A 6 17.88 20.40 9.69
CA GLY A 6 18.93 19.54 10.27
C GLY A 6 18.37 18.37 11.10
N LYS A 7 17.21 18.55 11.75
CA LYS A 7 16.66 17.56 12.68
C LYS A 7 16.17 16.26 11.97
N TYR A 8 15.82 16.34 10.69
CA TYR A 8 15.29 15.21 9.92
C TYR A 8 16.24 14.72 8.82
N GLN A 9 17.47 15.24 8.79
CA GLN A 9 18.42 14.95 7.72
C GLN A 9 18.75 13.46 7.57
N TYR A 10 18.65 12.70 8.66
CA TYR A 10 18.95 11.27 8.68
C TYR A 10 17.69 10.38 8.63
N TRP A 11 16.49 10.94 8.83
CA TRP A 11 15.27 10.15 8.89
C TRP A 11 14.91 9.48 7.56
N ASP A 12 15.18 10.15 6.44
CA ASP A 12 14.93 9.58 5.10
C ASP A 12 15.78 8.33 4.91
N MET A 13 17.06 8.45 5.25
CA MET A 13 18.01 7.34 5.17
C MET A 13 17.65 6.22 6.15
N VAL A 14 17.26 6.56 7.39
CA VAL A 14 16.84 5.59 8.40
C VAL A 14 15.58 4.84 7.95
N VAL A 15 14.57 5.54 7.41
CA VAL A 15 13.33 4.90 6.92
C VAL A 15 13.64 3.96 5.76
N VAL A 16 14.40 4.41 4.76
CA VAL A 16 14.76 3.58 3.60
C VAL A 16 15.58 2.37 4.04
N VAL A 17 16.64 2.57 4.82
CA VAL A 17 17.52 1.48 5.28
C VAL A 17 16.74 0.52 6.18
N ALA A 18 15.93 1.01 7.12
CA ALA A 18 15.12 0.17 7.99
C ALA A 18 14.11 -0.65 7.19
N THR A 19 13.44 -0.04 6.19
CA THR A 19 12.50 -0.75 5.33
C THR A 19 13.20 -1.85 4.54
N ILE A 20 14.36 -1.56 3.93
CA ILE A 20 15.12 -2.56 3.18
C ILE A 20 15.62 -3.68 4.09
N VAL A 21 16.21 -3.35 5.24
CA VAL A 21 16.77 -4.35 6.17
C VAL A 21 15.65 -5.26 6.71
N VAL A 22 14.55 -4.67 7.19
CA VAL A 22 13.41 -5.44 7.70
C VAL A 22 12.82 -6.32 6.60
N ALA A 23 12.69 -5.79 5.39
CA ALA A 23 12.13 -6.53 4.28
C ALA A 23 13.05 -7.68 3.83
N VAL A 24 14.35 -7.46 3.72
CA VAL A 24 15.31 -8.52 3.37
C VAL A 24 15.34 -9.61 4.44
N VAL A 25 15.32 -9.23 5.72
CA VAL A 25 15.24 -10.20 6.82
C VAL A 25 13.93 -10.97 6.78
N ALA A 26 12.81 -10.30 6.53
CA ALA A 26 11.51 -10.94 6.41
C ALA A 26 11.46 -11.89 5.20
N ASP A 27 11.94 -11.48 4.03
CA ASP A 27 12.00 -12.32 2.84
C ASP A 27 12.90 -13.56 3.04
N THR A 28 13.96 -13.44 3.86
CA THR A 28 14.88 -14.57 4.12
C THR A 28 14.39 -15.52 5.21
N VAL A 29 13.71 -15.00 6.25
CA VAL A 29 13.28 -15.78 7.42
C VAL A 29 11.86 -16.32 7.28
N VAL A 30 10.95 -15.49 6.80
CA VAL A 30 9.51 -15.79 6.71
C VAL A 30 9.13 -16.24 5.29
N GLY A 31 9.94 -15.87 4.29
CA GLY A 31 9.62 -16.05 2.88
C GLY A 31 8.73 -14.92 2.35
N HIS A 32 7.99 -15.18 1.28
CA HIS A 32 7.09 -14.20 0.67
C HIS A 32 6.01 -13.75 1.65
N PHE A 33 5.59 -12.50 1.49
CA PHE A 33 4.49 -11.94 2.29
C PHE A 33 3.21 -12.76 2.08
N PRO A 34 2.60 -13.30 3.14
CA PRO A 34 1.35 -14.07 3.04
C PRO A 34 0.19 -13.11 2.76
N ILE A 35 -0.09 -12.88 1.47
CA ILE A 35 -1.10 -11.92 1.04
C ILE A 35 -2.50 -12.30 1.51
N ASP A 36 -2.74 -13.60 1.77
CA ASP A 36 -4.02 -14.14 2.26
C ASP A 36 -4.48 -13.52 3.59
N ILE A 37 -3.55 -12.96 4.38
CA ILE A 37 -3.90 -12.19 5.60
C ILE A 37 -4.80 -10.99 5.26
N PHE A 38 -4.70 -10.48 4.02
CA PHE A 38 -5.53 -9.37 3.55
C PHE A 38 -6.81 -9.81 2.85
N SER A 39 -7.17 -11.11 2.89
CA SER A 39 -8.45 -11.58 2.39
C SER A 39 -9.61 -11.09 3.24
N PHE A 40 -10.79 -11.02 2.64
CA PHE A 40 -12.03 -10.69 3.33
C PHE A 40 -12.36 -11.77 4.38
N PRO A 41 -12.84 -11.44 5.59
CA PRO A 41 -13.16 -10.10 6.13
C PRO A 41 -12.00 -9.44 6.92
N LEU A 42 -10.85 -10.10 7.07
CA LEU A 42 -9.74 -9.63 7.92
C LEU A 42 -9.15 -8.32 7.41
N ASN A 43 -9.11 -8.11 6.10
CA ASN A 43 -8.64 -6.88 5.48
C ASN A 43 -9.35 -5.64 6.03
N ILE A 44 -10.68 -5.68 6.20
CA ILE A 44 -11.45 -4.54 6.73
C ILE A 44 -11.03 -4.21 8.15
N ILE A 45 -10.88 -5.23 9.01
CA ILE A 45 -10.50 -5.05 10.41
C ILE A 45 -9.09 -4.43 10.49
N ILE A 46 -8.15 -4.96 9.71
CA ILE A 46 -6.76 -4.48 9.66
C ILE A 46 -6.73 -3.01 9.20
N VAL A 47 -7.44 -2.68 8.12
CA VAL A 47 -7.52 -1.31 7.60
C VAL A 47 -8.09 -0.34 8.63
N VAL A 48 -9.21 -0.70 9.27
CA VAL A 48 -9.86 0.16 10.27
C VAL A 48 -8.93 0.42 11.47
N LEU A 49 -8.30 -0.63 12.00
CA LEU A 49 -7.35 -0.50 13.11
C LEU A 49 -6.14 0.34 12.72
N TRP A 50 -5.60 0.14 11.52
CA TRP A 50 -4.47 0.90 11.01
C TRP A 50 -4.81 2.37 10.80
N LEU A 51 -5.98 2.69 10.23
CA LEU A 51 -6.46 4.06 10.09
C LEU A 51 -6.69 4.73 11.45
N ALA A 52 -7.26 4.00 12.41
CA ALA A 52 -7.42 4.51 13.78
C ALA A 52 -6.07 4.84 14.43
N LEU A 53 -5.06 3.98 14.25
CA LEU A 53 -3.69 4.23 14.71
C LEU A 53 -3.10 5.50 14.08
N LEU A 54 -3.27 5.70 12.78
CA LEU A 54 -2.79 6.89 12.07
C LEU A 54 -3.51 8.16 12.53
N VAL A 55 -4.81 8.10 12.81
CA VAL A 55 -5.57 9.22 13.38
C VAL A 55 -5.02 9.57 14.76
N GLU A 56 -4.76 8.59 15.62
CA GLU A 56 -4.19 8.84 16.94
C GLU A 56 -2.76 9.38 16.85
N LEU A 57 -1.93 8.86 15.96
CA LEU A 57 -0.60 9.40 15.68
C LEU A 57 -0.68 10.85 15.21
N TYR A 58 -1.65 11.19 14.36
CA TYR A 58 -1.89 12.55 13.91
C TYR A 58 -2.35 13.46 15.05
N ARG A 59 -3.18 12.97 15.99
CA ARG A 59 -3.60 13.72 17.19
C ARG A 59 -2.41 14.08 18.07
N ARG A 60 -1.46 13.15 18.21
CA ARG A 60 -0.23 13.32 19.01
C ARG A 60 0.92 13.98 18.25
N ARG A 61 0.69 14.51 17.04
CA ARG A 61 1.76 15.01 16.13
C ARG A 61 2.70 16.03 16.74
N ALA A 62 2.22 16.86 17.69
CA ALA A 62 3.05 17.87 18.34
C ALA A 62 4.20 17.24 19.14
N ASN A 63 3.97 16.05 19.72
CA ASN A 63 4.91 15.33 20.60
C ASN A 63 5.59 14.15 19.93
N SER A 64 5.21 13.83 18.66
CA SER A 64 5.74 12.67 17.93
C SER A 64 6.63 13.12 16.78
N SER A 65 7.91 12.76 16.82
CA SER A 65 8.86 13.00 15.73
C SER A 65 8.47 12.26 14.46
N ILE A 66 7.89 11.06 14.57
CA ILE A 66 7.39 10.27 13.45
C ILE A 66 6.26 11.00 12.73
N ALA A 67 5.27 11.50 13.49
CA ALA A 67 4.15 12.23 12.89
C ALA A 67 4.59 13.55 12.23
N GLN A 68 5.55 14.24 12.82
CA GLN A 68 6.13 15.45 12.22
C GLN A 68 6.88 15.14 10.93
N TYR A 69 7.65 14.04 10.92
CA TYR A 69 8.33 13.57 9.71
C TYR A 69 7.33 13.21 8.61
N MET A 70 6.31 12.40 8.92
CA MET A 70 5.25 12.00 7.98
C MET A 70 4.49 13.18 7.36
N LEU A 71 4.46 14.35 8.04
CA LEU A 71 3.84 15.56 7.52
C LEU A 71 4.84 16.51 6.83
N SER A 72 6.10 16.12 6.72
CA SER A 72 7.16 16.92 6.10
C SER A 72 7.16 16.79 4.57
N LEU A 73 7.74 17.79 3.90
CA LEU A 73 7.97 17.75 2.45
C LEU A 73 8.92 16.62 2.04
N ARG A 74 9.85 16.23 2.93
CA ARG A 74 10.79 15.13 2.69
C ARG A 74 10.08 13.79 2.58
N ALA A 75 9.14 13.51 3.51
CA ALA A 75 8.32 12.30 3.43
C ALA A 75 7.48 12.27 2.14
N THR A 76 7.05 13.42 1.63
CA THR A 76 6.37 13.51 0.32
C THR A 76 7.29 13.09 -0.83
N TRP A 77 8.52 13.61 -0.87
CA TRP A 77 9.49 13.22 -1.92
C TRP A 77 9.88 11.75 -1.82
N LEU A 78 10.08 11.24 -0.61
CA LEU A 78 10.33 9.81 -0.39
C LEU A 78 9.16 8.95 -0.87
N SER A 79 7.93 9.33 -0.52
CA SER A 79 6.72 8.63 -0.95
C SER A 79 6.56 8.59 -2.47
N LEU A 80 6.83 9.71 -3.15
CA LEU A 80 6.81 9.78 -4.62
C LEU A 80 7.91 8.91 -5.24
N GLY A 81 9.12 8.93 -4.69
CA GLY A 81 10.24 8.10 -5.12
C GLY A 81 9.93 6.60 -4.97
N LEU A 82 9.39 6.20 -3.82
CA LEU A 82 8.96 4.82 -3.57
C LEU A 82 7.83 4.41 -4.51
N MET A 83 6.86 5.28 -4.76
CA MET A 83 5.76 5.01 -5.70
C MET A 83 6.28 4.76 -7.11
N ALA A 84 7.24 5.58 -7.58
CA ALA A 84 7.87 5.38 -8.88
C ALA A 84 8.66 4.07 -8.93
N ALA A 85 9.44 3.76 -7.89
CA ALA A 85 10.22 2.53 -7.80
C ALA A 85 9.32 1.28 -7.81
N VAL A 86 8.26 1.27 -6.99
CA VAL A 86 7.27 0.17 -6.96
C VAL A 86 6.58 0.04 -8.31
N GLY A 87 6.17 1.16 -8.94
CA GLY A 87 5.55 1.15 -10.26
C GLY A 87 6.45 0.54 -11.34
N ILE A 88 7.76 0.86 -11.33
CA ILE A 88 8.74 0.26 -12.24
C ILE A 88 8.90 -1.24 -11.95
N MET A 89 9.04 -1.63 -10.68
CA MET A 89 9.17 -3.04 -10.30
C MET A 89 7.97 -3.87 -10.74
N LEU A 90 6.76 -3.39 -10.52
CA LEU A 90 5.52 -4.07 -10.93
C LEU A 90 5.37 -4.08 -12.45
N GLY A 91 5.71 -2.98 -13.13
CA GLY A 91 5.59 -2.87 -14.59
C GLY A 91 6.61 -3.72 -15.36
N THR A 92 7.78 -3.98 -14.79
CA THR A 92 8.82 -4.82 -15.42
C THR A 92 8.62 -6.32 -15.16
N GLN A 93 7.57 -6.70 -14.44
CA GLN A 93 7.26 -8.11 -14.10
C GLN A 93 8.43 -8.87 -13.46
N LEU A 94 9.31 -8.18 -12.76
CA LEU A 94 10.38 -8.81 -11.99
C LEU A 94 9.75 -9.68 -10.89
N LYS A 95 9.58 -10.96 -11.17
CA LYS A 95 9.05 -11.95 -10.21
C LYS A 95 10.09 -12.19 -9.10
N PRO A 96 9.68 -12.23 -7.83
CA PRO A 96 8.35 -12.24 -7.21
C PRO A 96 7.96 -10.88 -6.56
N ALA A 97 7.97 -9.80 -7.35
CA ALA A 97 7.90 -8.44 -6.81
C ALA A 97 6.63 -8.11 -6.00
N THR A 98 5.48 -8.70 -6.34
CA THR A 98 4.19 -8.34 -5.71
C THR A 98 4.07 -8.80 -4.26
N THR A 99 4.71 -9.89 -3.89
CA THR A 99 4.68 -10.49 -2.54
C THR A 99 5.95 -10.22 -1.72
N SER A 100 6.84 -9.36 -2.22
CA SER A 100 8.03 -8.95 -1.48
C SER A 100 7.66 -8.00 -0.34
N TRP A 101 8.24 -8.22 0.83
CA TRP A 101 8.11 -7.35 1.99
C TRP A 101 8.54 -5.90 1.71
N VAL A 102 9.49 -5.71 0.78
CA VAL A 102 9.91 -4.36 0.34
C VAL A 102 8.75 -3.62 -0.32
N VAL A 103 8.04 -4.29 -1.24
CA VAL A 103 6.91 -3.70 -1.95
C VAL A 103 5.77 -3.42 -0.99
N VAL A 104 5.41 -4.40 -0.15
CA VAL A 104 4.36 -4.26 0.87
C VAL A 104 4.67 -3.11 1.83
N GLY A 105 5.88 -3.06 2.39
CA GLY A 105 6.31 -1.99 3.29
C GLY A 105 6.29 -0.61 2.61
N SER A 106 6.71 -0.52 1.35
CA SER A 106 6.68 0.72 0.58
C SER A 106 5.25 1.20 0.34
N ILE A 107 4.33 0.32 -0.05
CA ILE A 107 2.92 0.65 -0.25
C ILE A 107 2.27 1.10 1.06
N LEU A 108 2.51 0.41 2.17
CA LEU A 108 1.98 0.80 3.48
C LEU A 108 2.53 2.16 3.92
N PHE A 109 3.80 2.47 3.65
CA PHE A 109 4.36 3.79 3.91
C PHE A 109 3.69 4.87 3.08
N ILE A 110 3.52 4.65 1.76
CA ILE A 110 2.86 5.59 0.85
C ILE A 110 1.41 5.87 1.30
N LEU A 111 0.65 4.82 1.60
CA LEU A 111 -0.73 4.93 2.06
C LEU A 111 -0.83 5.65 3.41
N SER A 112 0.10 5.36 4.35
CA SER A 112 0.16 6.05 5.65
C SER A 112 0.46 7.53 5.49
N HIS A 113 1.46 7.87 4.66
CA HIS A 113 1.81 9.26 4.38
C HIS A 113 0.63 10.02 3.75
N LEU A 114 0.01 9.43 2.72
CA LEU A 114 -1.11 10.04 2.02
C LEU A 114 -2.30 10.28 2.95
N TRP A 115 -2.60 9.33 3.86
CA TRP A 115 -3.63 9.49 4.88
C TRP A 115 -3.34 10.64 5.84
N MET A 116 -2.08 10.77 6.31
CA MET A 116 -1.65 11.89 7.16
C MET A 116 -1.80 13.24 6.47
N VAL A 117 -1.53 13.31 5.16
CA VAL A 117 -1.72 14.50 4.32
C VAL A 117 -3.21 14.86 4.21
N ILE A 118 -4.09 13.87 4.03
CA ILE A 118 -5.55 14.07 4.00
C ILE A 118 -6.03 14.65 5.35
N LEU A 119 -5.61 14.05 6.47
CA LEU A 119 -5.96 14.54 7.82
C LEU A 119 -5.50 15.99 8.05
N ARG A 120 -4.33 16.35 7.53
CA ARG A 120 -3.84 17.72 7.55
C ARG A 120 -4.73 18.66 6.73
N GLY A 121 -5.20 18.21 5.58
CA GLY A 121 -6.13 18.97 4.72
C GLY A 121 -7.48 19.23 5.38
N CYS A 122 -8.01 18.24 6.13
CA CYS A 122 -9.27 18.36 6.86
C CYS A 122 -9.20 19.37 8.04
N ARG A 123 -8.02 19.56 8.64
CA ARG A 123 -7.81 20.42 9.81
C ARG A 123 -7.15 21.76 9.51
N ASN A 124 -7.23 22.23 8.27
CA ASN A 124 -6.65 23.52 7.92
C ASN A 124 -7.46 24.67 8.55
N LYS A 125 -6.77 25.60 9.25
CA LYS A 125 -7.37 26.78 9.87
C LYS A 125 -8.01 27.76 8.88
N GLN A 126 -7.60 27.70 7.60
CA GLN A 126 -8.10 28.54 6.51
C GLN A 126 -9.38 27.99 5.84
N GLY A 127 -9.97 26.93 6.37
CA GLY A 127 -11.12 26.25 5.83
C GLY A 127 -10.78 24.90 5.17
N ILE A 128 -11.81 24.09 4.97
CA ILE A 128 -11.68 22.77 4.36
C ILE A 128 -11.41 22.94 2.87
N ARG A 129 -10.26 22.45 2.41
CA ARG A 129 -9.92 22.41 0.97
C ARG A 129 -10.50 21.17 0.32
N LEU A 130 -11.80 21.17 0.06
CA LEU A 130 -12.54 20.00 -0.42
C LEU A 130 -11.89 19.37 -1.67
N ARG A 131 -11.52 20.19 -2.66
CA ARG A 131 -10.86 19.73 -3.89
C ARG A 131 -9.56 18.97 -3.59
N PHE A 132 -8.74 19.49 -2.68
CA PHE A 132 -7.50 18.85 -2.24
C PHE A 132 -7.78 17.51 -1.59
N ILE A 133 -8.75 17.46 -0.66
CA ILE A 133 -9.12 16.24 0.06
C ILE A 133 -9.64 15.18 -0.90
N LEU A 134 -10.58 15.52 -1.79
CA LEU A 134 -11.16 14.58 -2.75
C LEU A 134 -10.09 13.99 -3.68
N THR A 135 -9.16 14.80 -4.19
CA THR A 135 -8.09 14.30 -5.06
C THR A 135 -7.17 13.33 -4.32
N HIS A 136 -6.74 13.67 -3.11
CA HIS A 136 -5.84 12.81 -2.33
C HIS A 136 -6.53 11.57 -1.77
N PHE A 137 -7.81 11.69 -1.38
CA PHE A 137 -8.62 10.55 -0.94
C PHE A 137 -8.91 9.59 -2.10
N GLY A 138 -9.23 10.11 -3.29
CA GLY A 138 -9.41 9.27 -4.48
C GLY A 138 -8.15 8.48 -4.84
N LEU A 139 -6.99 9.15 -4.79
CA LEU A 139 -5.71 8.47 -5.01
C LEU A 139 -5.43 7.43 -3.92
N TRP A 140 -5.66 7.77 -2.66
CA TRP A 140 -5.52 6.84 -1.54
C TRP A 140 -6.41 5.61 -1.71
N LEU A 141 -7.68 5.83 -2.06
CA LEU A 141 -8.66 4.76 -2.26
C LEU A 141 -8.26 3.83 -3.41
N ALA A 142 -7.80 4.40 -4.54
CA ALA A 142 -7.35 3.61 -5.69
C ALA A 142 -6.15 2.73 -5.34
N LEU A 143 -5.14 3.27 -4.66
CA LEU A 143 -3.97 2.51 -4.22
C LEU A 143 -4.33 1.47 -3.16
N ALA A 144 -5.19 1.83 -2.21
CA ALA A 144 -5.65 0.94 -1.15
C ALA A 144 -6.46 -0.23 -1.72
N ALA A 145 -7.42 0.04 -2.62
CA ALA A 145 -8.21 -0.98 -3.27
C ALA A 145 -7.35 -1.92 -4.12
N GLY A 146 -6.37 -1.39 -4.86
CA GLY A 146 -5.42 -2.20 -5.63
C GLY A 146 -4.57 -3.11 -4.76
N PHE A 147 -4.13 -2.64 -3.59
CA PHE A 147 -3.28 -3.41 -2.69
C PHE A 147 -4.07 -4.47 -1.90
N TRP A 148 -5.17 -4.09 -1.25
CA TRP A 148 -5.96 -5.04 -0.46
C TRP A 148 -6.86 -5.92 -1.32
N GLY A 149 -7.33 -5.45 -2.47
CA GLY A 149 -8.12 -6.25 -3.40
C GLY A 149 -7.29 -7.28 -4.18
N ALA A 150 -5.96 -7.17 -4.14
CA ALA A 150 -5.09 -8.15 -4.79
C ALA A 150 -5.19 -9.56 -4.16
N ALA A 151 -5.53 -9.63 -2.86
CA ALA A 151 -5.68 -10.89 -2.13
C ALA A 151 -6.97 -11.66 -2.50
N ASP A 152 -7.98 -10.93 -2.96
CA ASP A 152 -9.29 -11.50 -3.33
C ASP A 152 -9.41 -11.70 -4.86
N ARG A 153 -8.31 -11.49 -5.60
CA ARG A 153 -8.28 -11.64 -7.06
C ARG A 153 -7.94 -13.07 -7.43
N GLU A 154 -8.83 -13.73 -8.11
CA GLU A 154 -8.62 -15.02 -8.76
C GLU A 154 -8.38 -14.84 -10.26
N GLU A 155 -7.29 -15.38 -10.79
CA GLU A 155 -7.03 -15.42 -12.23
C GLU A 155 -7.44 -16.78 -12.78
N LEU A 156 -8.56 -16.80 -13.47
CA LEU A 156 -9.07 -18.00 -14.14
C LEU A 156 -8.65 -17.99 -15.62
N ARG A 157 -8.10 -19.09 -16.10
CA ARG A 157 -7.76 -19.26 -17.50
C ARG A 157 -8.73 -20.23 -18.15
N MET A 158 -9.40 -19.78 -19.20
CA MET A 158 -10.24 -20.65 -20.03
C MET A 158 -9.41 -21.23 -21.16
N VAL A 159 -9.30 -22.55 -21.21
CA VAL A 159 -8.68 -23.25 -22.33
C VAL A 159 -9.75 -23.42 -23.39
N VAL A 160 -9.68 -22.62 -24.45
CA VAL A 160 -10.60 -22.71 -25.59
C VAL A 160 -10.00 -23.66 -26.65
N ASP A 161 -10.58 -24.83 -26.78
CA ASP A 161 -10.23 -25.76 -27.87
C ASP A 161 -11.07 -25.43 -29.12
N SER A 162 -10.41 -25.34 -30.28
CA SER A 162 -11.06 -24.93 -31.52
C SER A 162 -12.18 -25.91 -31.90
N GLY A 163 -13.43 -25.46 -31.83
CA GLY A 163 -14.61 -26.23 -32.25
C GLY A 163 -15.36 -27.01 -31.16
N LYS A 164 -14.99 -26.86 -29.87
CA LYS A 164 -15.77 -27.41 -28.77
C LYS A 164 -16.12 -26.34 -27.77
N PRO A 165 -17.41 -26.17 -27.36
CA PRO A 165 -17.74 -25.33 -26.25
C PRO A 165 -17.14 -25.93 -24.97
N THR A 166 -16.41 -25.13 -24.19
CA THR A 166 -15.89 -25.55 -22.90
C THR A 166 -16.36 -24.55 -21.84
N ASP A 167 -16.90 -25.08 -20.77
CA ASP A 167 -17.28 -24.37 -19.56
C ASP A 167 -16.26 -24.54 -18.41
N MET A 168 -15.16 -25.25 -18.72
CA MET A 168 -14.10 -25.48 -17.76
C MET A 168 -13.10 -24.33 -17.76
N THR A 169 -12.89 -23.75 -16.59
CA THR A 169 -11.79 -22.83 -16.30
C THR A 169 -10.75 -23.55 -15.47
N ILE A 170 -9.51 -23.14 -15.61
CA ILE A 170 -8.38 -23.67 -14.84
C ILE A 170 -7.84 -22.53 -13.99
N ASP A 171 -7.63 -22.77 -12.69
CA ASP A 171 -7.00 -21.82 -11.78
C ASP A 171 -5.48 -21.72 -12.04
N GLU A 172 -4.79 -20.86 -11.30
CA GLU A 172 -3.33 -20.69 -11.41
C GLU A 172 -2.53 -21.96 -11.08
N LEU A 173 -3.13 -22.90 -10.35
CA LEU A 173 -2.55 -24.17 -9.95
C LEU A 173 -2.86 -25.30 -10.96
N GLY A 174 -3.60 -24.99 -12.04
CA GLY A 174 -4.01 -25.95 -13.05
C GLY A 174 -5.17 -26.85 -12.63
N GLN A 175 -5.88 -26.51 -11.55
CA GLN A 175 -7.05 -27.26 -11.11
C GLN A 175 -8.33 -26.74 -11.78
N PRO A 176 -9.28 -27.63 -12.12
CA PRO A 176 -10.54 -27.21 -12.72
C PRO A 176 -11.35 -26.37 -11.72
N ALA A 177 -11.63 -25.14 -12.09
CA ALA A 177 -12.51 -24.25 -11.36
C ALA A 177 -13.88 -24.20 -12.07
N ILE A 178 -14.95 -24.45 -11.33
CA ILE A 178 -16.31 -24.33 -11.84
C ILE A 178 -16.72 -22.87 -11.64
N LEU A 179 -17.04 -22.19 -12.74
CA LEU A 179 -17.69 -20.89 -12.66
C LEU A 179 -19.11 -21.11 -12.13
N ASP A 180 -19.32 -20.82 -10.86
CA ASP A 180 -20.65 -20.82 -10.26
C ASP A 180 -21.40 -19.57 -10.73
N TYR A 181 -22.18 -19.72 -11.80
CA TYR A 181 -23.12 -18.69 -12.25
C TYR A 181 -24.32 -18.70 -11.32
N ALA A 182 -24.14 -18.24 -10.08
CA ALA A 182 -25.26 -17.85 -9.23
C ALA A 182 -25.82 -16.54 -9.81
N LEU A 183 -26.76 -16.67 -10.74
CA LEU A 183 -27.65 -15.60 -11.17
C LEU A 183 -28.75 -15.40 -10.14
#